data_33a565458f34eb19b62be9a8a6555f81
#
_entry.id   33a565458f34eb19b62be9a8a6555f81
#
_cell.length_a   1.000
_cell.length_b   1.000
_cell.length_c   1.000
_cell.angle_alpha   90.00
_cell.angle_beta   90.00
_cell.angle_gamma   90.00
#
_symmetry.space_group_name_H-M   'P 1'
#
loop_
_entity.id
_entity.type
_entity.pdbx_description
1 polymer ?
#
loop_
_entity_poly.entity_id
_entity_poly.type
_entity_poly.pdbx_seq_one_letter_code
_entity_poly.pdbx_strand_id
1 'polypeptide(L)'
;MPALNRIVADRTRLDDADITWLEDLVDDWQMLADTSFSDLILWVPDRDPNVFWAVAQVRPDTGPTALEDDVVGESVAYDDESLVTEAFMSAEMCETSDNKLSAGIPVDIWAIPVVRRGEVIAVVERHTNQMGVRAPGNTEDNYLEIADILSEMLHHGRFPQFPGSDRALAPKVTDGVIRVAATGMITFASPNALSAFRRLGLAGDLDGEYLIPTVRELCPRLREVGQSLTLDLEGRWLTETDIENSDATCLLYTSDAADDSL
;
A
#
# COMPACT_ATOMS: atom_id res chain seq x y z
N MET A 1 2.94 -0.33 -17.42
CA MET A 1 2.29 0.98 -17.68
C MET A 1 3.07 1.77 -18.72
N PRO A 2 2.48 2.16 -19.88
CA PRO A 2 3.28 2.78 -20.95
C PRO A 2 3.87 4.14 -20.59
N ALA A 3 3.23 4.90 -19.68
CA ALA A 3 3.70 6.22 -19.29
C ALA A 3 4.89 6.14 -18.34
N LEU A 4 4.82 5.31 -17.29
CA LEU A 4 5.91 5.09 -16.34
C LEU A 4 7.18 4.69 -17.08
N ASN A 5 7.13 3.59 -17.86
CA ASN A 5 8.30 3.06 -18.57
C ASN A 5 8.93 4.07 -19.49
N ARG A 6 8.12 4.85 -20.24
CA ARG A 6 8.63 5.84 -21.16
C ARG A 6 9.31 7.00 -20.45
N ILE A 7 8.67 7.56 -19.42
CA ILE A 7 9.23 8.70 -18.69
C ILE A 7 10.50 8.28 -17.95
N VAL A 8 10.44 7.13 -17.26
CA VAL A 8 11.58 6.64 -16.48
C VAL A 8 12.78 6.35 -17.38
N ALA A 9 12.58 5.63 -18.48
CA ALA A 9 13.66 5.31 -19.42
C ALA A 9 14.28 6.55 -20.08
N ASP A 10 13.44 7.53 -20.45
CA ASP A 10 13.88 8.70 -21.20
C ASP A 10 14.46 9.80 -20.30
N ARG A 11 14.03 9.90 -19.03
CA ARG A 11 14.27 11.06 -18.18
C ARG A 11 15.11 10.77 -16.95
N THR A 12 15.15 9.55 -16.44
CA THR A 12 15.80 9.25 -15.16
C THR A 12 17.16 8.60 -15.30
N ARG A 13 17.87 8.44 -14.16
CA ARG A 13 19.12 7.66 -14.04
C ARG A 13 18.91 6.34 -13.32
N LEU A 14 17.66 5.96 -13.07
CA LEU A 14 17.33 4.70 -12.40
C LEU A 14 17.82 3.51 -13.22
N ASP A 15 18.32 2.50 -12.56
CA ASP A 15 18.70 1.25 -13.20
C ASP A 15 17.47 0.35 -13.47
N ASP A 16 17.65 -0.69 -14.29
CA ASP A 16 16.56 -1.60 -14.67
C ASP A 16 15.93 -2.30 -13.45
N ALA A 17 16.71 -2.55 -12.39
CA ALA A 17 16.20 -3.19 -11.18
C ALA A 17 15.35 -2.24 -10.33
N ASP A 18 15.67 -0.94 -10.31
CA ASP A 18 14.85 0.07 -9.64
C ASP A 18 13.57 0.34 -10.43
N ILE A 19 13.67 0.37 -11.76
CA ILE A 19 12.50 0.52 -12.65
C ILE A 19 11.53 -0.64 -12.44
N THR A 20 12.01 -1.88 -12.49
CA THR A 20 11.17 -3.06 -12.25
C THR A 20 10.53 -3.01 -10.88
N TRP A 21 11.27 -2.59 -9.86
CA TRP A 21 10.73 -2.47 -8.50
C TRP A 21 9.61 -1.43 -8.41
N LEU A 22 9.76 -0.28 -9.07
CA LEU A 22 8.72 0.75 -9.11
C LEU A 22 7.49 0.30 -9.93
N GLU A 23 7.69 -0.51 -10.96
CA GLU A 23 6.57 -1.13 -11.71
C GLU A 23 5.78 -2.08 -10.80
N ASP A 24 6.47 -2.98 -10.10
CA ASP A 24 5.85 -3.90 -9.14
C ASP A 24 5.13 -3.13 -8.01
N LEU A 25 5.73 -2.04 -7.50
CA LEU A 25 5.08 -1.16 -6.52
C LEU A 25 3.76 -0.62 -7.04
N VAL A 26 3.77 -0.05 -8.25
CA VAL A 26 2.57 0.57 -8.86
C VAL A 26 1.49 -0.46 -9.17
N ASP A 27 1.85 -1.70 -9.37
CA ASP A 27 0.87 -2.77 -9.57
C ASP A 27 0.15 -3.16 -8.28
N ASP A 28 0.79 -2.99 -7.11
CA ASP A 28 0.26 -3.42 -5.81
C ASP A 28 -0.15 -2.27 -4.85
N TRP A 29 0.08 -1.00 -5.17
CA TRP A 29 -0.12 0.13 -4.25
C TRP A 29 -1.57 0.58 -4.01
N GLN A 30 -2.57 -0.02 -4.71
CA GLN A 30 -3.98 0.28 -4.48
C GLN A 30 -4.37 0.06 -3.01
N MET A 31 -3.81 -0.95 -2.37
CA MET A 31 -4.04 -1.22 -0.96
C MET A 31 -3.63 -0.05 -0.05
N LEU A 32 -2.49 0.60 -0.34
CA LEU A 32 -2.07 1.79 0.40
C LEU A 32 -3.02 2.97 0.16
N ALA A 33 -3.45 3.20 -1.08
CA ALA A 33 -4.43 4.24 -1.40
C ALA A 33 -5.75 4.02 -0.65
N ASP A 34 -6.26 2.78 -0.68
CA ASP A 34 -7.54 2.43 -0.08
C ASP A 34 -7.51 2.50 1.45
N THR A 35 -6.45 2.01 2.10
CA THR A 35 -6.33 2.03 3.56
C THR A 35 -6.04 3.42 4.12
N SER A 36 -5.39 4.28 3.34
CA SER A 36 -5.13 5.67 3.71
C SER A 36 -6.21 6.64 3.26
N PHE A 37 -7.22 6.19 2.52
CA PHE A 37 -8.26 7.03 1.91
C PHE A 37 -7.69 8.19 1.08
N SER A 38 -6.58 7.95 0.37
CA SER A 38 -5.75 8.99 -0.23
C SER A 38 -5.42 8.72 -1.68
N ASP A 39 -5.34 9.77 -2.47
CA ASP A 39 -4.68 9.70 -3.78
C ASP A 39 -3.18 9.54 -3.59
N LEU A 40 -2.54 8.70 -4.42
CA LEU A 40 -1.09 8.55 -4.43
C LEU A 40 -0.53 9.02 -5.77
N ILE A 41 0.61 9.72 -5.71
CA ILE A 41 1.40 10.12 -6.87
C ILE A 41 2.82 9.58 -6.68
N LEU A 42 3.37 8.94 -7.71
CA LEU A 42 4.76 8.51 -7.72
C LEU A 42 5.60 9.53 -8.49
N TRP A 43 6.53 10.15 -7.79
CA TRP A 43 7.50 11.10 -8.31
C TRP A 43 8.87 10.44 -8.45
N VAL A 44 9.51 10.60 -9.61
CA VAL A 44 10.88 10.15 -9.88
C VAL A 44 11.77 11.31 -10.23
N PRO A 45 13.05 11.33 -9.78
CA PRO A 45 13.98 12.40 -10.14
C PRO A 45 14.36 12.31 -11.62
N ASP A 46 14.43 13.47 -12.30
CA ASP A 46 15.00 13.59 -13.64
C ASP A 46 16.53 13.38 -13.59
N ARG A 47 17.14 13.25 -14.75
CA ARG A 47 18.60 13.38 -14.92
C ARG A 47 19.13 14.74 -14.48
N ASP A 48 18.32 15.79 -14.61
CA ASP A 48 18.50 17.05 -13.92
C ASP A 48 17.99 16.91 -12.49
N PRO A 49 18.86 16.98 -11.46
CA PRO A 49 18.46 16.75 -10.07
C PRO A 49 17.47 17.78 -9.51
N ASN A 50 17.16 18.82 -10.31
CA ASN A 50 16.23 19.87 -9.91
C ASN A 50 14.80 19.65 -10.46
N VAL A 51 14.49 18.49 -11.01
CA VAL A 51 13.19 18.20 -11.62
C VAL A 51 12.72 16.83 -11.18
N PHE A 52 11.43 16.72 -10.83
CA PHE A 52 10.74 15.47 -10.57
C PHE A 52 9.60 15.28 -11.56
N TRP A 53 9.36 14.05 -11.97
CA TRP A 53 8.28 13.65 -12.88
C TRP A 53 7.25 12.79 -12.17
N ALA A 54 5.98 13.15 -12.30
CA ALA A 54 4.87 12.25 -11.93
C ALA A 54 4.78 11.12 -12.95
N VAL A 55 5.04 9.89 -12.52
CA VAL A 55 5.09 8.72 -13.43
C VAL A 55 3.91 7.78 -13.25
N ALA A 56 3.25 7.83 -12.11
CA ALA A 56 2.04 7.07 -11.83
C ALA A 56 1.15 7.84 -10.84
N GLN A 57 -0.15 7.55 -10.90
CA GLN A 57 -1.17 8.04 -9.98
C GLN A 57 -2.20 6.96 -9.74
N VAL A 58 -2.73 6.89 -8.51
CA VAL A 58 -3.87 6.05 -8.16
C VAL A 58 -4.80 6.82 -7.23
N ARG A 59 -6.10 6.56 -7.35
CA ARG A 59 -7.17 7.10 -6.51
C ARG A 59 -7.70 6.02 -5.58
N PRO A 60 -8.11 6.35 -4.35
CA PRO A 60 -8.72 5.39 -3.44
C PRO A 60 -10.12 4.98 -3.95
N ASP A 61 -10.46 3.70 -3.82
CA ASP A 61 -11.82 3.20 -4.02
C ASP A 61 -12.70 3.41 -2.76
N THR A 62 -12.08 3.75 -1.63
CA THR A 62 -12.70 3.82 -0.29
C THR A 62 -13.07 5.23 0.17
N GLY A 63 -12.59 6.26 -0.51
CA GLY A 63 -12.75 7.66 -0.11
C GLY A 63 -12.86 8.63 -1.28
N PRO A 64 -13.15 9.90 -0.98
CA PRO A 64 -13.19 10.95 -2.00
C PRO A 64 -11.76 11.28 -2.46
N THR A 65 -11.60 11.51 -3.75
CA THR A 65 -10.32 12.00 -4.30
C THR A 65 -9.98 13.40 -3.78
N ALA A 66 -8.69 13.65 -3.57
CA ALA A 66 -8.14 14.98 -3.28
C ALA A 66 -7.68 15.71 -4.55
N LEU A 67 -7.49 14.97 -5.66
CA LEU A 67 -6.97 15.47 -6.92
C LEU A 67 -8.06 15.40 -8.00
N GLU A 68 -8.39 16.55 -8.60
CA GLU A 68 -9.40 16.62 -9.67
C GLU A 68 -8.83 16.06 -10.99
N ASP A 69 -7.58 16.41 -11.31
CA ASP A 69 -6.93 16.08 -12.56
C ASP A 69 -5.95 14.89 -12.43
N ASP A 70 -5.62 14.33 -13.57
CA ASP A 70 -4.55 13.34 -13.70
C ASP A 70 -3.22 14.06 -13.95
N VAL A 71 -2.26 13.87 -13.03
CA VAL A 71 -0.96 14.55 -13.05
C VAL A 71 0.15 13.73 -13.72
N VAL A 72 -0.14 12.53 -14.20
CA VAL A 72 0.88 11.66 -14.84
C VAL A 72 1.47 12.33 -16.07
N GLY A 73 2.78 12.52 -16.05
CA GLY A 73 3.53 13.24 -17.10
C GLY A 73 3.78 14.71 -16.81
N GLU A 74 3.27 15.23 -15.71
CA GLU A 74 3.64 16.55 -15.20
C GLU A 74 4.99 16.51 -14.51
N SER A 75 5.67 17.66 -14.49
CA SER A 75 6.93 17.83 -13.78
C SER A 75 6.87 18.98 -12.80
N VAL A 76 7.51 18.78 -11.65
CA VAL A 76 7.78 19.84 -10.68
C VAL A 76 9.26 20.14 -10.64
N ALA A 77 9.60 21.45 -10.65
CA ALA A 77 10.96 21.89 -10.42
C ALA A 77 11.30 21.78 -8.93
N TYR A 78 12.60 21.68 -8.65
CA TYR A 78 13.12 21.79 -7.30
C TYR A 78 12.61 23.12 -6.68
N ASP A 79 11.95 22.99 -5.57
CA ASP A 79 11.46 24.09 -4.75
C ASP A 79 11.69 23.71 -3.28
N ASP A 80 12.34 24.61 -2.53
CA ASP A 80 12.62 24.39 -1.11
C ASP A 80 11.33 24.22 -0.27
N GLU A 81 10.18 24.68 -0.78
CA GLU A 81 8.86 24.49 -0.15
C GLU A 81 8.13 23.23 -0.62
N SER A 82 8.70 22.48 -1.58
CA SER A 82 8.11 21.25 -2.08
C SER A 82 8.39 20.09 -1.14
N LEU A 83 7.34 19.40 -0.66
CA LEU A 83 7.48 18.20 0.15
C LEU A 83 8.22 17.08 -0.58
N VAL A 84 8.04 16.95 -1.90
CA VAL A 84 8.78 15.97 -2.71
C VAL A 84 10.28 16.22 -2.61
N THR A 85 10.69 17.48 -2.74
CA THR A 85 12.09 17.88 -2.61
C THR A 85 12.61 17.62 -1.20
N GLU A 86 11.87 18.02 -0.18
CA GLU A 86 12.24 17.82 1.22
C GLU A 86 12.43 16.33 1.55
N ALA A 87 11.45 15.50 1.23
CA ALA A 87 11.52 14.06 1.45
C ALA A 87 12.66 13.39 0.65
N PHE A 88 12.86 13.80 -0.60
CA PHE A 88 13.95 13.27 -1.43
C PHE A 88 15.33 13.60 -0.87
N MET A 89 15.53 14.82 -0.37
CA MET A 89 16.83 15.29 0.13
C MET A 89 17.14 14.84 1.55
N SER A 90 16.11 14.78 2.42
CA SER A 90 16.28 14.35 3.81
C SER A 90 16.31 12.82 3.95
N ALA A 91 15.74 12.10 2.99
CA ALA A 91 15.42 10.67 3.09
C ALA A 91 14.52 10.35 4.30
N GLU A 92 13.72 11.32 4.75
CA GLU A 92 12.76 11.19 5.84
C GLU A 92 11.34 11.45 5.33
N MET A 93 10.35 10.84 5.95
CA MET A 93 8.94 11.13 5.65
C MET A 93 8.60 12.55 6.12
N CYS A 94 7.94 13.31 5.24
CA CYS A 94 7.54 14.70 5.50
C CYS A 94 6.04 14.86 5.37
N GLU A 95 5.46 15.78 6.15
CA GLU A 95 4.03 16.09 6.08
C GLU A 95 3.79 17.60 6.01
N THR A 96 2.65 18.01 5.46
CA THR A 96 2.24 19.40 5.53
C THR A 96 1.81 19.76 6.95
N SER A 97 2.41 20.80 7.50
CA SER A 97 2.04 21.33 8.83
C SER A 97 0.74 22.14 8.84
N ASP A 98 0.24 22.56 7.68
CA ASP A 98 -0.93 23.40 7.52
C ASP A 98 -1.89 22.81 6.48
N ASN A 99 -3.21 22.96 6.71
CA ASN A 99 -4.25 22.58 5.76
C ASN A 99 -4.01 23.28 4.42
N LYS A 100 -3.28 22.62 3.51
CA LYS A 100 -3.16 23.12 2.13
C LYS A 100 -4.53 23.02 1.47
N LEU A 101 -4.88 24.03 0.69
CA LEU A 101 -6.05 24.00 -0.17
C LEU A 101 -5.63 23.59 -1.57
N SER A 102 -6.06 22.42 -2.02
CA SER A 102 -5.98 22.03 -3.42
C SER A 102 -7.35 22.27 -4.07
N ALA A 103 -7.42 23.16 -5.05
CA ALA A 103 -8.67 23.54 -5.72
C ALA A 103 -9.82 23.95 -4.73
N GLY A 104 -9.46 24.47 -3.56
CA GLY A 104 -10.43 24.85 -2.50
C GLY A 104 -10.81 23.70 -1.55
N ILE A 105 -10.23 22.53 -1.70
CA ILE A 105 -10.39 21.36 -0.83
C ILE A 105 -9.24 21.35 0.18
N PRO A 106 -9.49 21.23 1.49
CA PRO A 106 -8.43 21.02 2.47
C PRO A 106 -7.84 19.62 2.27
N VAL A 107 -6.52 19.56 2.09
CA VAL A 107 -5.77 18.33 1.80
C VAL A 107 -4.59 18.21 2.74
N ASP A 108 -4.45 17.07 3.38
CA ASP A 108 -3.22 16.68 4.05
C ASP A 108 -2.33 15.93 3.05
N ILE A 109 -1.05 16.32 3.02
CA ILE A 109 -0.09 15.72 2.10
C ILE A 109 1.06 15.13 2.91
N TRP A 110 1.33 13.87 2.66
CA TRP A 110 2.52 13.16 3.13
C TRP A 110 3.42 12.87 1.95
N ALA A 111 4.71 13.08 2.10
CA ALA A 111 5.72 12.68 1.13
C ALA A 111 6.60 11.58 1.75
N ILE A 112 6.58 10.42 1.11
CA ILE A 112 7.24 9.20 1.57
C ILE A 112 8.40 8.89 0.62
N PRO A 113 9.67 9.09 1.03
CA PRO A 113 10.81 8.74 0.20
C PRO A 113 10.96 7.22 0.11
N VAL A 114 11.18 6.72 -1.09
CA VAL A 114 11.43 5.30 -1.35
C VAL A 114 12.93 5.06 -1.32
N VAL A 115 13.43 4.50 -0.21
CA VAL A 115 14.87 4.25 -0.01
C VAL A 115 15.22 2.84 -0.43
N ARG A 116 16.07 2.68 -1.44
CA ARG A 116 16.61 1.38 -1.87
C ARG A 116 18.12 1.42 -1.94
N ARG A 117 18.75 0.36 -1.40
CA ARG A 117 20.23 0.26 -1.39
C ARG A 117 20.95 1.48 -0.79
N GLY A 118 20.24 2.20 0.13
CA GLY A 118 20.76 3.39 0.81
C GLY A 118 20.61 4.70 0.02
N GLU A 119 19.89 4.69 -1.10
CA GLU A 119 19.60 5.87 -1.91
C GLU A 119 18.08 6.06 -2.07
N VAL A 120 17.63 7.31 -2.09
CA VAL A 120 16.23 7.64 -2.44
C VAL A 120 16.07 7.57 -3.95
N ILE A 121 15.24 6.63 -4.41
CA ILE A 121 15.00 6.43 -5.85
C ILE A 121 13.72 7.11 -6.36
N ALA A 122 12.78 7.38 -5.49
CA ALA A 122 11.49 7.99 -5.79
C ALA A 122 10.88 8.60 -4.53
N VAL A 123 9.79 9.35 -4.69
CA VAL A 123 8.94 9.84 -3.59
C VAL A 123 7.49 9.50 -3.92
N VAL A 124 6.76 8.95 -2.97
CA VAL A 124 5.31 8.80 -3.07
C VAL A 124 4.64 9.91 -2.27
N GLU A 125 3.88 10.77 -2.93
CA GLU A 125 2.98 11.69 -2.24
C GLU A 125 1.63 11.01 -2.00
N ARG A 126 1.12 11.16 -0.79
CA ARG A 126 -0.19 10.72 -0.34
C ARG A 126 -1.04 11.96 -0.03
N HIS A 127 -2.09 12.17 -0.81
CA HIS A 127 -3.01 13.32 -0.70
C HIS A 127 -4.34 12.87 -0.12
N THR A 128 -4.63 13.28 1.11
CA THR A 128 -5.86 12.93 1.82
C THR A 128 -6.86 14.08 1.78
N ASN A 129 -8.05 13.85 1.23
CA ASN A 129 -9.12 14.83 1.21
C ASN A 129 -9.73 14.96 2.60
N GLN A 130 -9.63 16.14 3.20
CA GLN A 130 -10.15 16.44 4.53
C GLN A 130 -11.59 16.95 4.53
N MET A 131 -12.23 17.03 3.36
CA MET A 131 -13.60 17.57 3.26
C MET A 131 -14.61 16.56 3.81
N GLY A 132 -15.30 16.94 4.89
CA GLY A 132 -16.34 16.11 5.49
C GLY A 132 -15.83 14.93 6.31
N VAL A 133 -14.55 14.96 6.71
CA VAL A 133 -13.96 13.94 7.60
C VAL A 133 -14.80 13.86 8.88
N ARG A 134 -15.39 12.69 9.12
CA ARG A 134 -16.03 12.34 10.39
C ARG A 134 -14.96 11.73 11.30
N ALA A 135 -15.23 11.73 12.61
CA ALA A 135 -14.42 10.92 13.52
C ALA A 135 -14.40 9.48 12.98
N PRO A 136 -13.22 8.90 12.77
CA PRO A 136 -13.11 7.55 12.23
C PRO A 136 -13.79 6.54 13.16
N GLY A 137 -14.34 5.50 12.57
CA GLY A 137 -14.83 4.33 13.31
C GLY A 137 -13.71 3.31 13.50
N ASN A 138 -14.00 2.24 14.22
CA ASN A 138 -13.00 1.20 14.51
C ASN A 138 -12.36 0.58 13.23
N THR A 139 -13.12 0.47 12.14
CA THR A 139 -12.59 -0.07 10.87
C THR A 139 -11.65 0.93 10.21
N GLU A 140 -12.03 2.20 10.16
CA GLU A 140 -11.22 3.28 9.58
C GLU A 140 -9.92 3.47 10.38
N ASP A 141 -9.97 3.42 11.72
CA ASP A 141 -8.78 3.49 12.57
C ASP A 141 -7.80 2.34 12.26
N ASN A 142 -8.29 1.12 12.11
CA ASN A 142 -7.47 -0.03 11.72
C ASN A 142 -6.90 0.11 10.30
N TYR A 143 -7.65 0.69 9.36
CA TYR A 143 -7.13 0.95 8.01
C TYR A 143 -6.02 1.98 8.02
N LEU A 144 -6.14 3.05 8.80
CA LEU A 144 -5.08 4.04 8.96
C LEU A 144 -3.82 3.43 9.59
N GLU A 145 -3.94 2.60 10.62
CA GLU A 145 -2.79 1.86 11.18
C GLU A 145 -2.12 0.96 10.12
N ILE A 146 -2.91 0.29 9.27
CA ILE A 146 -2.37 -0.49 8.15
C ILE A 146 -1.66 0.40 7.13
N ALA A 147 -2.23 1.56 6.81
CA ALA A 147 -1.62 2.52 5.89
C ALA A 147 -0.28 3.04 6.43
N ASP A 148 -0.16 3.28 7.73
CA ASP A 148 1.09 3.70 8.36
C ASP A 148 2.16 2.59 8.25
N ILE A 149 1.80 1.33 8.52
CA ILE A 149 2.70 0.18 8.33
C ILE A 149 3.16 0.08 6.86
N LEU A 150 2.23 0.19 5.90
CA LEU A 150 2.57 0.14 4.48
C LEU A 150 3.45 1.33 4.04
N SER A 151 3.23 2.51 4.63
CA SER A 151 4.06 3.70 4.38
C SER A 151 5.49 3.50 4.89
N GLU A 152 5.66 2.94 6.08
CA GLU A 152 6.98 2.57 6.63
C GLU A 152 7.67 1.51 5.76
N MET A 153 6.94 0.47 5.33
CA MET A 153 7.50 -0.54 4.42
C MET A 153 7.93 0.08 3.08
N LEU A 154 7.13 1.01 2.55
CA LEU A 154 7.45 1.74 1.33
C LEU A 154 8.71 2.59 1.52
N HIS A 155 8.80 3.35 2.62
CA HIS A 155 9.96 4.16 2.97
C HIS A 155 11.26 3.34 2.99
N HIS A 156 11.22 2.14 3.54
CA HIS A 156 12.38 1.24 3.61
C HIS A 156 12.62 0.41 2.34
N GLY A 157 11.90 0.67 1.24
CA GLY A 157 12.01 -0.08 -0.01
C GLY A 157 11.62 -1.55 0.11
N ARG A 158 10.72 -1.86 1.04
CA ARG A 158 10.26 -3.22 1.38
C ARG A 158 8.77 -3.41 1.11
N PHE A 159 8.17 -2.51 0.35
CA PHE A 159 6.75 -2.64 0.00
C PHE A 159 6.51 -4.03 -0.58
N PRO A 160 5.44 -4.71 -0.13
CA PRO A 160 5.21 -6.08 -0.52
C PRO A 160 4.90 -6.18 -2.01
N GLN A 161 5.73 -6.95 -2.68
CA GLN A 161 5.65 -7.20 -4.11
C GLN A 161 5.73 -8.69 -4.34
N PHE A 162 4.91 -9.19 -5.25
CA PHE A 162 4.93 -10.58 -5.62
C PHE A 162 5.37 -10.68 -7.08
N PRO A 163 6.58 -11.19 -7.35
CA PRO A 163 7.08 -11.32 -8.71
C PRO A 163 6.08 -12.06 -9.59
N GLY A 164 5.73 -11.44 -10.72
CA GLY A 164 4.80 -12.04 -11.69
C GLY A 164 3.32 -11.91 -11.33
N SER A 165 2.95 -11.10 -10.35
CA SER A 165 1.54 -10.81 -10.09
C SER A 165 0.94 -10.01 -11.24
N ASP A 166 -0.26 -10.42 -11.67
CA ASP A 166 -1.05 -9.64 -12.61
C ASP A 166 -1.71 -8.48 -11.84
N ARG A 167 -1.57 -7.26 -12.34
CA ARG A 167 -2.23 -6.07 -11.79
C ARG A 167 -3.75 -6.25 -11.64
N ALA A 168 -4.36 -7.03 -12.52
CA ALA A 168 -5.79 -7.33 -12.44
C ALA A 168 -6.16 -8.14 -11.19
N LEU A 169 -5.18 -8.83 -10.60
CA LEU A 169 -5.30 -9.62 -9.37
C LEU A 169 -4.66 -8.92 -8.17
N ALA A 170 -4.24 -7.65 -8.30
CA ALA A 170 -3.68 -6.88 -7.19
C ALA A 170 -4.71 -6.77 -6.05
N PRO A 171 -4.31 -7.02 -4.80
CA PRO A 171 -5.23 -7.02 -3.67
C PRO A 171 -5.80 -5.63 -3.44
N LYS A 172 -7.09 -5.59 -3.08
CA LYS A 172 -7.82 -4.39 -2.71
C LYS A 172 -8.43 -4.55 -1.33
N VAL A 173 -8.75 -3.45 -0.68
CA VAL A 173 -9.47 -3.48 0.61
C VAL A 173 -10.82 -4.21 0.49
N THR A 174 -11.44 -4.16 -0.70
CA THR A 174 -12.70 -4.87 -1.00
C THR A 174 -12.59 -6.38 -0.97
N ASP A 175 -11.39 -6.95 -1.16
CA ASP A 175 -11.18 -8.41 -1.09
C ASP A 175 -11.18 -8.92 0.34
N GLY A 176 -10.77 -8.08 1.27
CA GLY A 176 -10.69 -8.38 2.68
C GLY A 176 -9.27 -8.30 3.23
N VAL A 177 -9.15 -7.68 4.40
CA VAL A 177 -7.86 -7.44 5.08
C VAL A 177 -7.91 -8.01 6.48
N ILE A 178 -6.87 -8.74 6.86
CA ILE A 178 -6.67 -9.28 8.21
C ILE A 178 -5.31 -8.81 8.73
N ARG A 179 -5.29 -8.21 9.91
CA ARG A 179 -4.06 -7.91 10.63
C ARG A 179 -3.79 -8.99 11.66
N VAL A 180 -2.56 -9.47 11.67
CA VAL A 180 -2.14 -10.59 12.54
C VAL A 180 -0.92 -10.15 13.34
N ALA A 181 -0.96 -10.32 14.66
CA ALA A 181 0.20 -10.10 15.51
C ALA A 181 1.30 -11.14 15.26
N ALA A 182 2.53 -10.88 15.70
CA ALA A 182 3.66 -11.81 15.61
C ALA A 182 3.38 -13.20 16.20
N THR A 183 2.46 -13.28 17.15
CA THR A 183 1.99 -14.55 17.74
C THR A 183 1.11 -15.38 16.81
N GLY A 184 0.67 -14.82 15.67
CA GLY A 184 -0.31 -15.42 14.78
C GLY A 184 -1.78 -15.17 15.19
N MET A 185 -2.02 -14.34 16.20
CA MET A 185 -3.35 -13.96 16.65
C MET A 185 -3.89 -12.84 15.76
N ILE A 186 -5.13 -12.96 15.32
CA ILE A 186 -5.83 -11.94 14.53
C ILE A 186 -6.18 -10.77 15.46
N THR A 187 -5.70 -9.58 15.14
CA THR A 187 -5.96 -8.34 15.88
C THR A 187 -6.99 -7.44 15.20
N PHE A 188 -7.25 -7.71 13.93
CA PHE A 188 -8.30 -7.06 13.16
C PHE A 188 -8.67 -7.91 11.95
N ALA A 189 -9.95 -7.96 11.64
CA ALA A 189 -10.46 -8.51 10.38
C ALA A 189 -11.49 -7.55 9.80
N SER A 190 -11.30 -7.14 8.55
CA SER A 190 -12.27 -6.29 7.86
C SER A 190 -13.61 -7.04 7.66
N PRO A 191 -14.73 -6.31 7.48
CA PRO A 191 -16.04 -6.93 7.23
C PRO A 191 -16.03 -7.89 6.03
N ASN A 192 -15.25 -7.57 4.99
CA ASN A 192 -15.12 -8.41 3.81
C ASN A 192 -14.34 -9.69 4.10
N ALA A 193 -13.23 -9.60 4.85
CA ALA A 193 -12.50 -10.78 5.32
C ALA A 193 -13.40 -11.70 6.16
N LEU A 194 -14.12 -11.14 7.13
CA LEU A 194 -15.05 -11.91 7.95
C LEU A 194 -16.15 -12.57 7.09
N SER A 195 -16.67 -11.86 6.09
CA SER A 195 -17.65 -12.39 5.14
C SER A 195 -17.09 -13.56 4.34
N ALA A 196 -15.83 -13.45 3.84
CA ALA A 196 -15.15 -14.52 3.12
C ALA A 196 -14.98 -15.77 4.00
N PHE A 197 -14.53 -15.62 5.24
CA PHE A 197 -14.38 -16.74 6.18
C PHE A 197 -15.72 -17.39 6.56
N ARG A 198 -16.80 -16.60 6.68
CA ARG A 198 -18.14 -17.14 6.90
C ARG A 198 -18.64 -17.98 5.72
N ARG A 199 -18.31 -17.61 4.49
CA ARG A 199 -18.58 -18.44 3.30
C ARG A 199 -17.83 -19.76 3.35
N LEU A 200 -16.64 -19.80 3.95
CA LEU A 200 -15.87 -21.02 4.18
C LEU A 200 -16.39 -21.87 5.37
N GLY A 201 -17.38 -21.37 6.11
CA GLY A 201 -18.01 -22.12 7.22
C GLY A 201 -17.67 -21.61 8.62
N LEU A 202 -17.02 -20.46 8.76
CA LEU A 202 -16.76 -19.85 10.07
C LEU A 202 -18.11 -19.50 10.75
N ALA A 203 -18.33 -20.03 11.94
CA ALA A 203 -19.55 -19.76 12.72
C ALA A 203 -19.43 -18.58 13.70
N GLY A 204 -18.19 -18.20 14.05
CA GLY A 204 -17.87 -17.16 15.04
C GLY A 204 -17.36 -15.84 14.44
N ASP A 205 -16.48 -15.22 15.19
CA ASP A 205 -15.71 -14.05 14.77
C ASP A 205 -14.25 -14.44 14.53
N LEU A 206 -13.49 -13.60 13.84
CA LEU A 206 -12.07 -13.80 13.59
C LEU A 206 -11.19 -13.12 14.65
N ASP A 207 -11.69 -12.06 15.26
CA ASP A 207 -10.92 -11.26 16.21
C ASP A 207 -10.54 -12.07 17.46
N GLY A 208 -9.24 -12.08 17.78
CA GLY A 208 -8.69 -12.87 18.88
C GLY A 208 -8.40 -14.34 18.55
N GLU A 209 -8.82 -14.85 17.39
CA GLU A 209 -8.51 -16.20 16.95
C GLU A 209 -7.10 -16.28 16.35
N TYR A 210 -6.55 -17.50 16.26
CA TYR A 210 -5.26 -17.72 15.59
C TYR A 210 -5.47 -18.05 14.11
N LEU A 211 -4.89 -17.26 13.21
CA LEU A 211 -5.11 -17.37 11.76
C LEU A 211 -4.85 -18.78 11.22
N ILE A 212 -3.67 -19.35 11.49
CA ILE A 212 -3.31 -20.66 10.93
C ILE A 212 -4.22 -21.79 11.41
N PRO A 213 -4.53 -21.94 12.72
CA PRO A 213 -5.51 -22.92 13.18
C PRO A 213 -6.88 -22.74 12.53
N THR A 214 -7.38 -21.50 12.44
CA THR A 214 -8.69 -21.18 11.87
C THR A 214 -8.76 -21.58 10.39
N VAL A 215 -7.76 -21.18 9.59
CA VAL A 215 -7.67 -21.56 8.17
C VAL A 215 -7.60 -23.09 7.99
N ARG A 216 -6.81 -23.79 8.81
CA ARG A 216 -6.71 -25.26 8.77
C ARG A 216 -8.01 -25.97 9.11
N GLU A 217 -8.83 -25.39 9.96
CA GLU A 217 -10.13 -25.93 10.32
C GLU A 217 -11.14 -25.79 9.17
N LEU A 218 -11.19 -24.58 8.58
CA LEU A 218 -12.12 -24.24 7.51
C LEU A 218 -11.76 -24.86 6.16
N CYS A 219 -10.47 -25.02 5.88
CA CYS A 219 -9.98 -25.57 4.62
C CYS A 219 -9.29 -26.91 4.82
N PRO A 220 -10.05 -28.04 4.90
CA PRO A 220 -9.48 -29.38 5.13
C PRO A 220 -8.46 -29.82 4.10
N ARG A 221 -8.57 -29.37 2.85
CA ARG A 221 -7.61 -29.64 1.79
C ARG A 221 -6.20 -29.14 2.11
N LEU A 222 -6.09 -28.06 2.88
CA LEU A 222 -4.81 -27.49 3.31
C LEU A 222 -4.13 -28.34 4.41
N ARG A 223 -4.87 -29.24 5.08
CA ARG A 223 -4.31 -30.18 6.07
C ARG A 223 -3.42 -31.24 5.42
N GLU A 224 -3.65 -31.56 4.13
CA GLU A 224 -2.93 -32.59 3.39
C GLU A 224 -1.60 -32.09 2.80
N VAL A 225 -1.45 -30.78 2.62
CA VAL A 225 -0.23 -30.14 2.12
C VAL A 225 0.68 -29.83 3.32
N GLY A 226 1.45 -30.84 3.75
CA GLY A 226 2.24 -30.83 4.99
C GLY A 226 3.13 -29.63 5.23
N GLN A 227 3.26 -29.28 6.49
CA GLN A 227 4.29 -28.58 7.25
C GLN A 227 4.71 -27.14 6.89
N SER A 228 4.57 -26.65 5.71
CA SER A 228 4.71 -25.22 5.43
C SER A 228 3.41 -24.76 4.78
N LEU A 229 2.54 -24.16 5.59
CA LEU A 229 1.56 -23.23 5.08
C LEU A 229 2.29 -21.95 4.67
N THR A 230 3.20 -22.05 3.76
CA THR A 230 3.52 -20.99 2.84
C THR A 230 2.31 -21.00 1.91
N LEU A 231 1.42 -20.11 2.20
CA LEU A 231 0.12 -20.03 1.65
C LEU A 231 0.15 -19.96 0.13
N ASP A 232 -0.11 -21.08 -0.51
CA ASP A 232 -0.78 -21.15 -1.80
C ASP A 232 -2.31 -21.05 -1.64
N LEU A 233 -2.76 -20.45 -0.54
CA LEU A 233 -4.01 -19.76 -0.53
C LEU A 233 -3.76 -18.52 -1.35
N GLU A 234 -4.62 -18.18 -2.27
CA GLU A 234 -4.63 -16.94 -3.05
C GLU A 234 -4.65 -15.68 -2.17
N GLY A 235 -3.80 -15.68 -1.14
CA GLY A 235 -3.58 -14.66 -0.14
C GLY A 235 -2.13 -14.24 -0.14
N ARG A 236 -1.89 -12.97 0.04
CA ARG A 236 -0.56 -12.38 0.14
C ARG A 236 -0.23 -12.10 1.59
N TRP A 237 0.96 -12.47 2.01
CA TRP A 237 1.49 -12.12 3.32
C TRP A 237 2.32 -10.86 3.23
N LEU A 238 2.03 -9.92 4.11
CA LEU A 238 2.83 -8.76 4.36
C LEU A 238 3.39 -8.88 5.77
N THR A 239 4.71 -8.81 5.91
CA THR A 239 5.34 -8.90 7.22
C THR A 239 6.13 -7.64 7.50
N GLU A 240 5.91 -7.10 8.68
CA GLU A 240 6.70 -6.01 9.27
C GLU A 240 8.01 -6.50 9.90
N THR A 241 8.39 -7.78 9.71
CA THR A 241 9.46 -8.47 10.43
C THR A 241 10.84 -7.84 10.39
N ASP A 242 11.01 -6.72 9.72
CA ASP A 242 12.30 -6.05 9.59
C ASP A 242 12.29 -4.58 10.05
N ILE A 243 11.20 -4.11 10.64
CA ILE A 243 11.17 -2.80 11.29
C ILE A 243 11.69 -3.00 12.71
N GLU A 244 12.83 -2.39 13.01
CA GLU A 244 13.46 -2.48 14.33
C GLU A 244 12.48 -2.00 15.40
N ASN A 245 12.09 -2.89 16.31
CA ASN A 245 11.33 -2.67 17.54
C ASN A 245 9.80 -2.61 17.51
N SER A 246 9.11 -2.99 16.48
CA SER A 246 7.66 -3.18 16.55
C SER A 246 7.27 -4.65 16.63
N ASP A 247 6.16 -4.94 17.30
CA ASP A 247 5.55 -6.27 17.26
C ASP A 247 5.26 -6.62 15.81
N ALA A 248 5.82 -7.72 15.32
CA ALA A 248 5.67 -8.13 13.93
C ALA A 248 4.20 -8.24 13.57
N THR A 249 3.75 -7.41 12.64
CA THR A 249 2.39 -7.42 12.13
C THR A 249 2.38 -8.05 10.74
N CYS A 250 1.54 -9.03 10.52
CA CYS A 250 1.30 -9.63 9.23
C CYS A 250 -0.04 -9.15 8.70
N LEU A 251 -0.08 -8.77 7.43
CA LEU A 251 -1.30 -8.50 6.70
C LEU A 251 -1.58 -9.66 5.75
N LEU A 252 -2.78 -10.20 5.79
CA LEU A 252 -3.25 -11.23 4.88
C LEU A 252 -4.36 -10.65 4.02
N TYR A 253 -4.23 -10.82 2.72
CA TYR A 253 -5.30 -10.53 1.78
C TYR A 253 -5.94 -11.85 1.34
N THR A 254 -7.25 -11.84 1.19
CA THR A 254 -7.98 -12.92 0.55
C THR A 254 -8.66 -12.32 -0.68
N SER A 255 -8.37 -12.82 -1.87
CA SER A 255 -9.07 -12.39 -3.08
C SER A 255 -10.37 -13.17 -3.28
N ASP A 256 -11.37 -12.53 -3.90
CA ASP A 256 -12.64 -13.19 -4.27
C ASP A 256 -12.46 -14.23 -5.40
N ALA A 257 -11.28 -14.31 -6.02
CA ALA A 257 -10.98 -15.25 -7.09
C ALA A 257 -11.05 -16.73 -6.68
N ALA A 258 -11.14 -17.03 -5.37
CA ALA A 258 -11.37 -18.38 -4.87
C ALA A 258 -12.79 -18.94 -5.17
N ASP A 259 -13.72 -18.11 -5.64
CA ASP A 259 -15.13 -18.51 -5.80
C ASP A 259 -15.45 -19.20 -7.14
N ASP A 260 -14.55 -19.13 -8.13
CA ASP A 260 -14.80 -19.70 -9.47
C ASP A 260 -14.25 -21.14 -9.67
N SER A 261 -13.68 -21.76 -8.66
CA SER A 261 -13.03 -23.09 -8.76
C SER A 261 -13.54 -24.18 -7.82
N LEU A 262 -14.76 -24.03 -7.26
CA LEU A 262 -15.41 -25.07 -6.46
C LEU A 262 -16.57 -25.73 -7.20
#